data_5544f3665dfe33ab52f87b730b6d9a10
#
_entry.id   5544f3665dfe33ab52f87b730b6d9a10
#
_cell.length_a   1.000
_cell.length_b   1.000
_cell.length_c   1.000
_cell.angle_alpha   90.00
_cell.angle_beta   90.00
_cell.angle_gamma   90.00
#
_symmetry.space_group_name_H-M   'P 1'
#
loop_
_entity.id
_entity.type
_entity.pdbx_description
1 polymer ?
#
loop_
_entity_poly.entity_id
_entity_poly.type
_entity_poly.pdbx_seq_one_letter_code
_entity_poly.pdbx_strand_id
1 'polypeptide(L)'
;MPAAPTIWIAIPTFRRPGQLRHLLESLAAVVPHDDVQLLVADNDPVGQEGAMVAHEMQDDPDYPLPIHILHVPEPGLCSVRNAIVATALAAPAMQYLAMIDDDEWPQPGWLDALLACREMCGADVIGGPVDAHFLRPPPRWARDALVFRAEERPSGATDMLWASNNLLLSRAALERLPAPWFDPRFNRSGGEDLDYLTRLRDAGIGFGWAADARVSEWVPPERVRLGWILSRMWRIGFTETLTRRKHRPGILGTLTLFGRTLAVFAMRTAGLLALLLPGARRVDIAGQWIKCWGRLYALTGRGSRAYYGAE
;
A
#
# COMPACT_ATOMS: atom_id res chain seq x y z
N MET A 1 -17.74 -26.11 -18.64
CA MET A 1 -17.84 -24.79 -17.99
C MET A 1 -16.42 -24.30 -17.78
N PRO A 2 -16.09 -23.03 -18.07
CA PRO A 2 -14.76 -22.53 -17.70
C PRO A 2 -14.54 -22.71 -16.21
N ALA A 3 -13.29 -23.00 -15.81
CA ALA A 3 -12.92 -23.10 -14.41
C ALA A 3 -13.21 -21.73 -13.73
N ALA A 4 -13.65 -21.75 -12.46
CA ALA A 4 -13.86 -20.51 -11.73
C ALA A 4 -12.49 -19.81 -11.52
N PRO A 5 -12.42 -18.47 -11.64
CA PRO A 5 -11.16 -17.73 -11.54
C PRO A 5 -10.48 -17.97 -10.19
N THR A 6 -9.20 -18.29 -10.23
CA THR A 6 -8.40 -18.60 -9.03
C THR A 6 -7.62 -17.40 -8.52
N ILE A 7 -7.40 -16.40 -9.38
CA ILE A 7 -6.69 -15.15 -9.04
C ILE A 7 -7.67 -13.98 -9.10
N TRP A 8 -7.76 -13.27 -8.01
CA TRP A 8 -8.55 -12.04 -7.93
C TRP A 8 -7.62 -10.86 -7.81
N ILE A 9 -7.81 -9.83 -8.64
CA ILE A 9 -7.09 -8.56 -8.54
C ILE A 9 -8.05 -7.53 -7.94
N ALA A 10 -7.79 -7.12 -6.71
CA ALA A 10 -8.63 -6.20 -5.96
C ALA A 10 -8.12 -4.77 -6.06
N ILE A 11 -9.04 -3.86 -6.36
CA ILE A 11 -8.80 -2.45 -6.61
C ILE A 11 -9.74 -1.65 -5.71
N PRO A 12 -9.26 -1.14 -4.56
CA PRO A 12 -10.02 -0.14 -3.80
C PRO A 12 -10.02 1.18 -4.56
N THR A 13 -11.17 1.84 -4.68
CA THR A 13 -11.27 3.14 -5.36
C THR A 13 -12.12 4.14 -4.59
N PHE A 14 -11.75 5.42 -4.68
CA PHE A 14 -12.49 6.53 -4.09
C PHE A 14 -12.30 7.81 -4.90
N ARG A 15 -13.34 8.22 -5.64
CA ARG A 15 -13.39 9.49 -6.40
C ARG A 15 -12.24 9.70 -7.39
N ARG A 16 -11.81 8.64 -8.06
CA ARG A 16 -10.71 8.67 -9.04
C ARG A 16 -11.06 7.92 -10.33
N PRO A 17 -12.18 8.28 -11.00
CA PRO A 17 -12.68 7.51 -12.14
C PRO A 17 -11.68 7.44 -13.30
N GLY A 18 -10.93 8.52 -13.58
CA GLY A 18 -9.96 8.55 -14.66
C GLY A 18 -8.73 7.66 -14.41
N GLN A 19 -8.25 7.60 -13.16
CA GLN A 19 -7.12 6.75 -12.79
C GLN A 19 -7.54 5.28 -12.78
N LEU A 20 -8.71 4.98 -12.22
CA LEU A 20 -9.28 3.63 -12.25
C LEU A 20 -9.44 3.13 -13.69
N ARG A 21 -9.97 3.95 -14.62
CA ARG A 21 -10.10 3.58 -16.03
C ARG A 21 -8.74 3.21 -16.63
N HIS A 22 -7.73 4.03 -16.41
CA HIS A 22 -6.37 3.76 -16.88
C HIS A 22 -5.80 2.44 -16.31
N LEU A 23 -6.04 2.16 -15.02
CA LEU A 23 -5.63 0.91 -14.41
C LEU A 23 -6.36 -0.29 -15.05
N LEU A 24 -7.69 -0.22 -15.25
CA LEU A 24 -8.45 -1.30 -15.85
C LEU A 24 -7.99 -1.59 -17.29
N GLU A 25 -7.78 -0.55 -18.10
CA GLU A 25 -7.21 -0.67 -19.46
C GLU A 25 -5.80 -1.28 -19.43
N SER A 26 -4.97 -0.89 -18.49
CA SER A 26 -3.61 -1.43 -18.32
C SER A 26 -3.64 -2.90 -17.92
N LEU A 27 -4.53 -3.29 -17.00
CA LEU A 27 -4.69 -4.70 -16.60
C LEU A 27 -5.12 -5.56 -17.78
N ALA A 28 -6.09 -5.10 -18.59
CA ALA A 28 -6.52 -5.79 -19.80
C ALA A 28 -5.37 -6.01 -20.80
N ALA A 29 -4.42 -5.09 -20.85
CA ALA A 29 -3.28 -5.19 -21.78
C ALA A 29 -2.17 -6.12 -21.29
N VAL A 30 -1.99 -6.30 -19.96
CA VAL A 30 -0.82 -6.99 -19.39
C VAL A 30 -1.14 -8.27 -18.64
N VAL A 31 -2.43 -8.58 -18.42
CA VAL A 31 -2.88 -9.76 -17.67
C VAL A 31 -3.75 -10.67 -18.57
N PRO A 32 -3.13 -11.47 -19.46
CA PRO A 32 -3.87 -12.36 -20.35
C PRO A 32 -4.17 -13.73 -19.71
N HIS A 33 -4.72 -13.74 -18.50
CA HIS A 33 -4.98 -14.98 -17.76
C HIS A 33 -6.48 -15.30 -17.74
N ASP A 34 -6.86 -16.45 -18.28
CA ASP A 34 -8.25 -16.94 -18.32
C ASP A 34 -8.84 -17.20 -16.92
N ASP A 35 -7.99 -17.32 -15.89
CA ASP A 35 -8.35 -17.60 -14.51
C ASP A 35 -8.30 -16.37 -13.59
N VAL A 36 -8.22 -15.17 -14.16
CA VAL A 36 -8.19 -13.88 -13.44
C VAL A 36 -9.56 -13.23 -13.40
N GLN A 37 -9.92 -12.66 -12.26
CA GLN A 37 -11.09 -11.79 -12.07
C GLN A 37 -10.67 -10.49 -11.37
N LEU A 38 -11.26 -9.37 -11.79
CA LEU A 38 -11.11 -8.09 -11.12
C LEU A 38 -12.20 -7.92 -10.04
N LEU A 39 -11.82 -7.34 -8.91
CA LEU A 39 -12.72 -6.93 -7.84
C LEU A 39 -12.54 -5.42 -7.61
N VAL A 40 -13.40 -4.61 -8.21
CA VAL A 40 -13.42 -3.15 -8.02
C VAL A 40 -14.30 -2.82 -6.83
N ALA A 41 -13.70 -2.28 -5.77
CA ALA A 41 -14.40 -1.91 -4.54
C ALA A 41 -14.51 -0.39 -4.42
N ASP A 42 -15.69 0.16 -4.73
CA ASP A 42 -15.95 1.59 -4.65
C ASP A 42 -16.36 1.99 -3.23
N ASN A 43 -15.55 2.87 -2.63
CA ASN A 43 -15.76 3.37 -1.26
C ASN A 43 -16.39 4.77 -1.21
N ASP A 44 -16.91 5.29 -2.34
CA ASP A 44 -17.68 6.53 -2.35
C ASP A 44 -19.17 6.25 -2.06
N PRO A 45 -19.68 6.66 -0.88
CA PRO A 45 -21.06 6.40 -0.51
C PRO A 45 -22.10 7.15 -1.36
N VAL A 46 -21.70 8.15 -2.14
CA VAL A 46 -22.60 9.07 -2.83
C VAL A 46 -22.40 9.05 -4.35
N GLY A 47 -21.19 9.35 -4.83
CA GLY A 47 -20.91 9.54 -6.25
C GLY A 47 -20.82 8.25 -7.03
N GLN A 48 -20.21 7.22 -6.41
CA GLN A 48 -20.01 5.88 -7.02
C GLN A 48 -19.37 5.94 -8.42
N GLU A 49 -18.51 6.94 -8.65
CA GLU A 49 -17.87 7.17 -9.95
C GLU A 49 -16.96 6.00 -10.35
N GLY A 50 -16.35 5.32 -9.38
CA GLY A 50 -15.55 4.12 -9.60
C GLY A 50 -16.40 2.95 -10.07
N ALA A 51 -17.57 2.73 -9.43
CA ALA A 51 -18.51 1.69 -9.84
C ALA A 51 -19.06 1.97 -11.25
N MET A 52 -19.34 3.23 -11.60
CA MET A 52 -19.78 3.61 -12.94
C MET A 52 -18.73 3.25 -14.00
N VAL A 53 -17.46 3.58 -13.79
CA VAL A 53 -16.37 3.20 -14.70
C VAL A 53 -16.24 1.68 -14.82
N ALA A 54 -16.34 0.95 -13.70
CA ALA A 54 -16.26 -0.51 -13.72
C ALA A 54 -17.43 -1.15 -14.49
N HIS A 55 -18.65 -0.60 -14.38
CA HIS A 55 -19.80 -1.04 -15.18
C HIS A 55 -19.60 -0.76 -16.68
N GLU A 56 -19.15 0.44 -17.05
CA GLU A 56 -18.84 0.77 -18.44
C GLU A 56 -17.83 -0.21 -19.06
N MET A 57 -16.78 -0.57 -18.33
CA MET A 57 -15.77 -1.53 -18.79
C MET A 57 -16.35 -2.96 -18.85
N GLN A 58 -17.18 -3.35 -17.90
CA GLN A 58 -17.82 -4.67 -17.87
C GLN A 58 -18.81 -4.85 -19.03
N ASP A 59 -19.52 -3.78 -19.42
CA ASP A 59 -20.50 -3.77 -20.51
C ASP A 59 -19.83 -3.71 -21.91
N ASP A 60 -18.52 -3.41 -21.97
CA ASP A 60 -17.74 -3.44 -23.20
C ASP A 60 -17.46 -4.91 -23.60
N PRO A 61 -18.01 -5.39 -24.74
CA PRO A 61 -17.81 -6.77 -25.18
C PRO A 61 -16.35 -7.10 -25.54
N ASP A 62 -15.53 -6.09 -25.78
CA ASP A 62 -14.11 -6.26 -26.11
C ASP A 62 -13.21 -6.23 -24.85
N TYR A 63 -13.76 -5.94 -23.67
CA TYR A 63 -13.00 -5.97 -22.43
C TYR A 63 -12.78 -7.41 -21.94
N PRO A 64 -11.51 -7.88 -21.81
CA PRO A 64 -11.23 -9.32 -21.69
C PRO A 64 -11.37 -9.88 -20.27
N LEU A 65 -11.39 -9.03 -19.22
CA LEU A 65 -11.35 -9.49 -17.83
C LEU A 65 -12.73 -9.35 -17.16
N PRO A 66 -13.26 -10.40 -16.51
CA PRO A 66 -14.48 -10.28 -15.71
C PRO A 66 -14.28 -9.30 -14.56
N ILE A 67 -15.26 -8.42 -14.33
CA ILE A 67 -15.23 -7.45 -13.24
C ILE A 67 -16.34 -7.78 -12.24
N HIS A 68 -15.97 -7.97 -10.98
CA HIS A 68 -16.90 -7.97 -9.86
C HIS A 68 -16.89 -6.59 -9.18
N ILE A 69 -18.06 -5.94 -9.08
CA ILE A 69 -18.20 -4.59 -8.54
C ILE A 69 -18.76 -4.67 -7.12
N LEU A 70 -18.03 -4.10 -6.18
CA LEU A 70 -18.38 -4.07 -4.76
C LEU A 70 -18.59 -2.63 -4.30
N HIS A 71 -19.79 -2.32 -3.82
CA HIS A 71 -20.06 -1.03 -3.20
C HIS A 71 -19.84 -1.11 -1.68
N VAL A 72 -18.97 -0.22 -1.16
CA VAL A 72 -18.62 -0.16 0.27
C VAL A 72 -19.00 1.21 0.83
N PRO A 73 -20.19 1.35 1.43
CA PRO A 73 -20.73 2.65 1.83
C PRO A 73 -20.05 3.26 3.07
N GLU A 74 -19.35 2.46 3.87
CA GLU A 74 -18.57 2.96 5.00
C GLU A 74 -17.22 3.51 4.53
N PRO A 75 -16.98 4.85 4.57
CA PRO A 75 -15.75 5.42 4.06
C PRO A 75 -14.52 5.01 4.87
N GLY A 76 -13.44 4.74 4.17
CA GLY A 76 -12.11 4.51 4.75
C GLY A 76 -11.41 3.26 4.25
N LEU A 77 -10.08 3.32 4.24
CA LEU A 77 -9.23 2.25 3.68
C LEU A 77 -9.41 0.91 4.39
N CYS A 78 -9.59 0.90 5.72
CA CYS A 78 -9.83 -0.35 6.44
C CYS A 78 -11.18 -0.96 6.05
N SER A 79 -12.22 -0.13 5.88
CA SER A 79 -13.56 -0.60 5.52
C SER A 79 -13.55 -1.26 4.16
N VAL A 80 -12.98 -0.60 3.13
CA VAL A 80 -12.93 -1.14 1.78
C VAL A 80 -12.05 -2.39 1.70
N ARG A 81 -10.87 -2.40 2.33
CA ARG A 81 -9.98 -3.57 2.33
C ARG A 81 -10.57 -4.77 3.07
N ASN A 82 -11.26 -4.56 4.18
CA ASN A 82 -11.98 -5.63 4.88
C ASN A 82 -13.11 -6.21 4.02
N ALA A 83 -13.86 -5.37 3.30
CA ALA A 83 -14.91 -5.81 2.40
C ALA A 83 -14.32 -6.60 1.21
N ILE A 84 -13.19 -6.17 0.64
CA ILE A 84 -12.45 -6.89 -0.39
C ILE A 84 -12.08 -8.30 0.11
N VAL A 85 -11.42 -8.40 1.26
CA VAL A 85 -10.97 -9.70 1.78
C VAL A 85 -12.16 -10.62 2.09
N ALA A 86 -13.24 -10.09 2.67
CA ALA A 86 -14.45 -10.86 2.94
C ALA A 86 -15.07 -11.40 1.66
N THR A 87 -15.18 -10.57 0.61
CA THR A 87 -15.74 -10.96 -0.69
C THR A 87 -14.87 -11.99 -1.38
N ALA A 88 -13.56 -11.82 -1.39
CA ALA A 88 -12.61 -12.75 -1.98
C ALA A 88 -12.66 -14.13 -1.29
N LEU A 89 -12.69 -14.17 0.04
CA LEU A 89 -12.77 -15.41 0.80
C LEU A 89 -14.12 -16.13 0.65
N ALA A 90 -15.19 -15.41 0.34
CA ALA A 90 -16.50 -16.01 0.06
C ALA A 90 -16.53 -16.77 -1.28
N ALA A 91 -15.56 -16.55 -2.18
CA ALA A 91 -15.40 -17.29 -3.43
C ALA A 91 -14.53 -18.55 -3.18
N PRO A 92 -15.09 -19.79 -3.20
CA PRO A 92 -14.33 -20.99 -2.84
C PRO A 92 -13.15 -21.30 -3.75
N ALA A 93 -13.24 -20.89 -5.03
CA ALA A 93 -12.21 -21.14 -6.03
C ALA A 93 -11.03 -20.16 -5.94
N MET A 94 -11.18 -19.00 -5.28
CA MET A 94 -10.11 -18.02 -5.14
C MET A 94 -8.94 -18.62 -4.34
N GLN A 95 -7.76 -18.62 -4.95
CA GLN A 95 -6.52 -19.08 -4.34
C GLN A 95 -5.60 -17.92 -4.00
N TYR A 96 -5.61 -16.86 -4.82
CA TYR A 96 -4.76 -15.70 -4.68
C TYR A 96 -5.56 -14.41 -4.80
N LEU A 97 -5.24 -13.45 -3.94
CA LEU A 97 -5.72 -12.09 -3.99
C LEU A 97 -4.53 -11.15 -4.25
N ALA A 98 -4.46 -10.57 -5.44
CA ALA A 98 -3.56 -9.47 -5.73
C ALA A 98 -4.22 -8.14 -5.36
N MET A 99 -3.49 -7.21 -4.76
CA MET A 99 -3.97 -5.87 -4.39
C MET A 99 -3.14 -4.82 -5.11
N ILE A 100 -3.82 -3.87 -5.75
CA ILE A 100 -3.24 -2.73 -6.45
C ILE A 100 -4.14 -1.52 -6.23
N ASP A 101 -3.57 -0.33 -5.97
CA ASP A 101 -4.34 0.89 -5.74
C ASP A 101 -4.82 1.53 -7.06
N ASP A 102 -5.89 2.32 -7.02
CA ASP A 102 -6.54 2.91 -8.20
C ASP A 102 -5.69 3.98 -8.92
N ASP A 103 -4.63 4.49 -8.29
CA ASP A 103 -3.66 5.44 -8.87
C ASP A 103 -2.36 4.76 -9.35
N GLU A 104 -2.40 3.44 -9.51
CA GLU A 104 -1.29 2.61 -10.00
C GLU A 104 -1.65 1.90 -11.31
N TRP A 105 -0.65 1.35 -11.99
CA TRP A 105 -0.84 0.41 -13.10
C TRP A 105 0.34 -0.55 -13.22
N PRO A 106 0.07 -1.83 -13.56
CA PRO A 106 1.11 -2.86 -13.65
C PRO A 106 1.96 -2.69 -14.91
N GLN A 107 3.22 -3.10 -14.80
CA GLN A 107 4.11 -3.28 -15.94
C GLN A 107 3.92 -4.68 -16.56
N PRO A 108 4.29 -4.89 -17.84
CA PRO A 108 4.24 -6.21 -18.46
C PRO A 108 4.95 -7.28 -17.62
N GLY A 109 4.30 -8.44 -17.42
CA GLY A 109 4.84 -9.53 -16.60
C GLY A 109 4.66 -9.38 -15.09
N TRP A 110 3.96 -8.35 -14.63
CA TRP A 110 3.74 -8.08 -13.21
C TRP A 110 3.17 -9.27 -12.43
N LEU A 111 2.07 -9.83 -12.89
CA LEU A 111 1.39 -10.93 -12.20
C LEU A 111 2.24 -12.21 -12.24
N ASP A 112 2.86 -12.50 -13.38
CA ASP A 112 3.76 -13.65 -13.53
C ASP A 112 4.95 -13.56 -12.59
N ALA A 113 5.54 -12.37 -12.41
CA ALA A 113 6.65 -12.16 -11.49
C ALA A 113 6.25 -12.37 -10.02
N LEU A 114 5.02 -11.96 -9.62
CA LEU A 114 4.49 -12.24 -8.28
C LEU A 114 4.33 -13.75 -8.05
N LEU A 115 3.72 -14.45 -9.00
CA LEU A 115 3.50 -15.90 -8.94
C LEU A 115 4.81 -16.68 -8.96
N ALA A 116 5.74 -16.34 -9.84
CA ALA A 116 7.06 -16.97 -9.91
C ALA A 116 7.86 -16.78 -8.62
N CYS A 117 7.81 -15.59 -8.02
CA CYS A 117 8.47 -15.34 -6.74
C CYS A 117 7.84 -16.18 -5.61
N ARG A 118 6.52 -16.30 -5.60
CA ARG A 118 5.80 -17.15 -4.65
C ARG A 118 6.24 -18.62 -4.76
N GLU A 119 6.32 -19.13 -5.98
CA GLU A 119 6.78 -20.51 -6.22
C GLU A 119 8.24 -20.71 -5.78
N MET A 120 9.11 -19.76 -6.10
CA MET A 120 10.54 -19.80 -5.78
C MET A 120 10.82 -19.79 -4.27
N CYS A 121 10.12 -18.96 -3.48
CA CYS A 121 10.42 -18.79 -2.05
C CYS A 121 9.41 -19.46 -1.12
N GLY A 122 8.29 -20.00 -1.63
CA GLY A 122 7.25 -20.65 -0.83
C GLY A 122 6.52 -19.71 0.13
N ALA A 123 6.62 -18.40 -0.06
CA ALA A 123 5.98 -17.41 0.79
C ALA A 123 4.52 -17.18 0.41
N ASP A 124 3.68 -16.86 1.40
CA ASP A 124 2.25 -16.65 1.22
C ASP A 124 1.88 -15.20 0.93
N VAL A 125 2.80 -14.28 1.13
CA VAL A 125 2.63 -12.84 0.85
C VAL A 125 3.82 -12.34 0.05
N ILE A 126 3.57 -11.90 -1.17
CA ILE A 126 4.61 -11.39 -2.08
C ILE A 126 4.34 -9.93 -2.35
N GLY A 127 5.37 -9.09 -2.26
CA GLY A 127 5.30 -7.68 -2.67
C GLY A 127 6.26 -7.38 -3.81
N GLY A 128 6.05 -6.26 -4.47
CA GLY A 128 6.90 -5.77 -5.55
C GLY A 128 7.14 -4.25 -5.46
N PRO A 129 8.06 -3.72 -6.29
CA PRO A 129 8.38 -2.30 -6.32
C PRO A 129 7.26 -1.45 -6.91
N VAL A 130 7.19 -0.20 -6.43
CA VAL A 130 6.28 0.84 -6.93
C VAL A 130 7.12 2.00 -7.46
N ASP A 131 7.00 2.28 -8.75
CA ASP A 131 7.74 3.32 -9.44
C ASP A 131 6.94 4.62 -9.51
N ALA A 132 7.52 5.70 -9.05
CA ALA A 132 6.89 7.00 -9.13
C ALA A 132 6.85 7.52 -10.58
N HIS A 133 5.65 7.70 -11.14
CA HIS A 133 5.44 8.31 -12.44
C HIS A 133 4.93 9.75 -12.28
N PHE A 134 5.81 10.71 -12.51
CA PHE A 134 5.49 12.11 -12.33
C PHE A 134 4.68 12.66 -13.51
N LEU A 135 3.49 13.21 -13.24
CA LEU A 135 2.64 13.85 -14.25
C LEU A 135 3.30 15.07 -14.91
N ARG A 136 4.27 15.69 -14.23
CA ARG A 136 5.13 16.76 -14.78
C ARG A 136 6.55 16.51 -14.32
N PRO A 137 7.57 16.83 -15.16
CA PRO A 137 8.98 16.67 -14.78
C PRO A 137 9.26 17.36 -13.44
N PRO A 138 9.65 16.63 -12.40
CA PRO A 138 9.92 17.23 -11.09
C PRO A 138 11.30 17.87 -11.07
N PRO A 139 11.55 18.86 -10.20
CA PRO A 139 12.90 19.34 -9.96
C PRO A 139 13.78 18.20 -9.40
N ARG A 140 15.09 18.26 -9.67
CA ARG A 140 16.03 17.20 -9.27
C ARG A 140 15.95 16.81 -7.79
N TRP A 141 15.83 17.82 -6.91
CA TRP A 141 15.75 17.59 -5.47
C TRP A 141 14.53 16.77 -5.03
N ALA A 142 13.42 16.85 -5.77
CA ALA A 142 12.21 16.10 -5.48
C ALA A 142 12.24 14.71 -6.14
N ARG A 143 12.69 14.63 -7.41
CA ARG A 143 12.79 13.36 -8.12
C ARG A 143 13.62 12.32 -7.36
N ASP A 144 14.72 12.75 -6.76
CA ASP A 144 15.67 11.89 -6.08
C ASP A 144 15.31 11.67 -4.58
N ALA A 145 14.18 12.25 -4.12
CA ALA A 145 13.74 12.11 -2.73
C ALA A 145 13.31 10.66 -2.40
N LEU A 146 13.67 10.20 -1.19
CA LEU A 146 13.39 8.85 -0.70
C LEU A 146 11.93 8.43 -0.82
N VAL A 147 11.01 9.38 -0.64
CA VAL A 147 9.56 9.14 -0.65
C VAL A 147 9.02 8.70 -2.02
N PHE A 148 9.76 8.97 -3.10
CA PHE A 148 9.41 8.61 -4.47
C PHE A 148 10.32 7.52 -5.05
N ARG A 149 11.23 7.00 -4.26
CA ARG A 149 12.16 5.99 -4.74
C ARG A 149 11.59 4.61 -4.52
N ALA A 150 11.46 3.84 -5.60
CA ALA A 150 11.14 2.43 -5.51
C ALA A 150 12.16 1.69 -4.62
N GLU A 151 11.68 0.72 -3.89
CA GLU A 151 12.54 -0.18 -3.14
C GLU A 151 13.18 -1.18 -4.11
N GLU A 152 14.50 -1.17 -4.21
CA GLU A 152 15.27 -2.06 -5.07
C GLU A 152 15.97 -3.11 -4.21
N ARG A 153 15.61 -4.37 -4.42
CA ARG A 153 16.25 -5.54 -3.80
C ARG A 153 16.03 -6.77 -4.68
N PRO A 154 16.86 -7.81 -4.60
CA PRO A 154 16.69 -9.03 -5.38
C PRO A 154 15.39 -9.75 -5.00
N SER A 155 14.84 -10.51 -5.94
CA SER A 155 13.70 -11.40 -5.69
C SER A 155 14.07 -12.50 -4.72
N GLY A 156 13.12 -12.89 -3.84
CA GLY A 156 13.30 -13.95 -2.86
C GLY A 156 12.57 -13.71 -1.55
N ALA A 157 12.83 -14.57 -0.57
CA ALA A 157 12.26 -14.43 0.77
C ALA A 157 12.72 -13.14 1.46
N THR A 158 11.84 -12.55 2.26
CA THR A 158 12.11 -11.33 3.02
C THR A 158 11.46 -11.38 4.40
N ASP A 159 12.00 -10.61 5.35
CA ASP A 159 11.47 -10.59 6.72
C ASP A 159 10.17 -9.81 6.87
N MET A 160 9.92 -8.82 5.99
CA MET A 160 8.78 -7.91 6.11
C MET A 160 8.50 -7.14 4.82
N LEU A 161 7.22 -6.83 4.63
CA LEU A 161 6.72 -5.86 3.66
C LEU A 161 6.05 -4.68 4.39
N TRP A 162 5.96 -3.51 3.75
CA TRP A 162 5.59 -2.28 4.44
C TRP A 162 4.29 -1.63 3.93
N ALA A 163 3.78 -2.08 2.79
CA ALA A 163 2.60 -1.53 2.13
C ALA A 163 1.80 -2.64 1.47
N SER A 164 0.52 -2.40 1.19
CA SER A 164 -0.41 -3.36 0.58
C SER A 164 -0.83 -3.00 -0.84
N ASN A 165 -0.23 -1.99 -1.43
CA ASN A 165 -0.60 -1.47 -2.75
C ASN A 165 0.01 -2.24 -3.95
N ASN A 166 0.94 -3.15 -3.72
CA ASN A 166 1.47 -4.08 -4.72
C ASN A 166 1.76 -5.41 -4.03
N LEU A 167 0.71 -6.16 -3.72
CA LEU A 167 0.79 -7.42 -3.01
C LEU A 167 0.06 -8.55 -3.71
N LEU A 168 0.59 -9.78 -3.59
CA LEU A 168 -0.13 -11.03 -3.80
C LEU A 168 -0.24 -11.75 -2.45
N LEU A 169 -1.46 -12.14 -2.06
CA LEU A 169 -1.74 -12.90 -0.85
C LEU A 169 -2.34 -14.25 -1.23
N SER A 170 -1.83 -15.33 -0.65
CA SER A 170 -2.49 -16.63 -0.76
C SER A 170 -3.76 -16.67 0.09
N ARG A 171 -4.70 -17.56 -0.26
CA ARG A 171 -5.87 -17.83 0.57
C ARG A 171 -5.48 -18.19 2.00
N ALA A 172 -4.42 -18.98 2.18
CA ALA A 172 -3.92 -19.36 3.49
C ALA A 172 -3.49 -18.16 4.35
N ALA A 173 -2.85 -17.14 3.73
CA ALA A 173 -2.50 -15.90 4.42
C ALA A 173 -3.74 -15.11 4.86
N LEU A 174 -4.78 -15.04 4.01
CA LEU A 174 -6.02 -14.34 4.31
C LEU A 174 -6.81 -15.02 5.44
N GLU A 175 -6.84 -16.35 5.46
CA GLU A 175 -7.53 -17.16 6.47
C GLU A 175 -6.75 -17.22 7.81
N ARG A 176 -5.47 -16.82 7.82
CA ARG A 176 -4.61 -16.91 9.00
C ARG A 176 -5.07 -16.02 10.16
N LEU A 177 -5.67 -14.89 9.85
CA LEU A 177 -6.16 -13.93 10.84
C LEU A 177 -7.69 -13.84 10.78
N PRO A 178 -8.36 -13.74 11.94
CA PRO A 178 -9.80 -13.48 11.96
C PRO A 178 -10.11 -12.06 11.49
N ALA A 179 -11.33 -11.84 10.99
CA ALA A 179 -11.86 -10.51 10.75
C ALA A 179 -11.95 -9.68 12.05
N PRO A 180 -11.76 -8.36 12.00
CA PRO A 180 -11.38 -7.60 10.83
C PRO A 180 -9.88 -7.76 10.51
N TRP A 181 -9.56 -7.98 9.24
CA TRP A 181 -8.17 -8.10 8.77
C TRP A 181 -7.41 -6.79 8.91
N PHE A 182 -8.02 -5.68 8.51
CA PHE A 182 -7.50 -4.32 8.69
C PHE A 182 -8.21 -3.67 9.87
N ASP A 183 -7.46 -3.28 10.91
CA ASP A 183 -8.02 -2.74 12.15
C ASP A 183 -8.67 -1.37 11.94
N PRO A 184 -10.00 -1.21 12.17
CA PRO A 184 -10.72 0.04 11.92
C PRO A 184 -10.17 1.26 12.68
N ARG A 185 -9.39 1.07 13.73
CA ARG A 185 -8.72 2.17 14.46
C ARG A 185 -7.74 2.94 13.58
N PHE A 186 -7.23 2.34 12.50
CA PHE A 186 -6.34 2.98 11.55
C PHE A 186 -7.08 3.66 10.38
N ASN A 187 -8.40 3.57 10.30
CA ASN A 187 -9.20 4.06 9.18
C ASN A 187 -8.96 5.55 8.85
N ARG A 188 -8.61 6.37 9.85
CA ARG A 188 -8.34 7.81 9.69
C ARG A 188 -6.88 8.20 9.75
N SER A 189 -6.03 7.38 10.37
CA SER A 189 -4.61 7.71 10.60
C SER A 189 -3.69 7.15 9.55
N GLY A 190 -4.09 6.07 8.87
CA GLY A 190 -3.20 5.20 8.11
C GLY A 190 -2.36 4.31 9.03
N GLY A 191 -1.60 3.38 8.45
CA GLY A 191 -0.78 2.39 9.15
C GLY A 191 -1.47 1.03 9.30
N GLU A 192 -2.66 0.88 8.71
CA GLU A 192 -3.42 -0.37 8.62
C GLU A 192 -2.62 -1.48 7.93
N ASP A 193 -1.90 -1.14 6.86
CA ASP A 193 -1.03 -2.05 6.11
C ASP A 193 0.05 -2.65 7.00
N LEU A 194 0.80 -1.76 7.65
CA LEU A 194 1.88 -2.17 8.54
C LEU A 194 1.35 -3.00 9.72
N ASP A 195 0.17 -2.67 10.25
CA ASP A 195 -0.48 -3.43 11.29
C ASP A 195 -0.85 -4.84 10.81
N TYR A 196 -1.51 -4.93 9.66
CA TYR A 196 -1.94 -6.19 9.07
C TYR A 196 -0.75 -7.10 8.75
N LEU A 197 0.25 -6.57 8.04
CA LEU A 197 1.45 -7.31 7.68
C LEU A 197 2.28 -7.73 8.93
N THR A 198 2.32 -6.89 9.96
CA THR A 198 2.96 -7.25 11.24
C THR A 198 2.23 -8.42 11.91
N ARG A 199 0.90 -8.42 11.93
CA ARG A 199 0.12 -9.53 12.49
C ARG A 199 0.29 -10.83 11.70
N LEU A 200 0.35 -10.77 10.38
CA LEU A 200 0.64 -11.93 9.53
C LEU A 200 2.02 -12.51 9.84
N ARG A 201 3.05 -11.66 9.92
CA ARG A 201 4.40 -12.08 10.29
C ARG A 201 4.42 -12.74 11.68
N ASP A 202 3.79 -12.11 12.68
CA ASP A 202 3.76 -12.62 14.05
C ASP A 202 2.94 -13.94 14.15
N ALA A 203 2.05 -14.18 13.17
CA ALA A 203 1.32 -15.44 12.99
C ALA A 203 2.11 -16.50 12.19
N GLY A 204 3.37 -16.21 11.80
CA GLY A 204 4.28 -17.13 11.12
C GLY A 204 4.11 -17.21 9.60
N ILE A 205 3.40 -16.25 8.98
CA ILE A 205 3.29 -16.15 7.53
C ILE A 205 4.62 -15.67 6.92
N GLY A 206 5.08 -16.37 5.87
CA GLY A 206 6.28 -16.02 5.12
C GLY A 206 6.03 -14.91 4.11
N PHE A 207 7.05 -14.05 3.93
CA PHE A 207 7.03 -12.96 2.97
C PHE A 207 8.08 -13.15 1.88
N GLY A 208 7.75 -12.68 0.66
CA GLY A 208 8.67 -12.62 -0.47
C GLY A 208 8.64 -11.26 -1.15
N TRP A 209 9.66 -11.00 -1.93
CA TRP A 209 9.81 -9.82 -2.77
C TRP A 209 10.06 -10.23 -4.20
N ALA A 210 9.25 -9.73 -5.13
CA ALA A 210 9.36 -9.92 -6.56
C ALA A 210 9.89 -8.64 -7.21
N ALA A 211 11.19 -8.60 -7.52
CA ALA A 211 11.85 -7.42 -8.06
C ALA A 211 11.27 -6.94 -9.40
N ASP A 212 10.77 -7.90 -10.20
CA ASP A 212 10.23 -7.66 -11.54
C ASP A 212 8.71 -7.41 -11.53
N ALA A 213 8.04 -7.59 -10.38
CA ALA A 213 6.61 -7.29 -10.22
C ALA A 213 6.38 -5.79 -10.04
N ARG A 214 6.72 -5.00 -11.05
CA ARG A 214 6.68 -3.54 -10.98
C ARG A 214 5.30 -2.99 -11.28
N VAL A 215 4.90 -2.01 -10.48
CA VAL A 215 3.78 -1.13 -10.77
C VAL A 215 4.26 0.32 -10.84
N SER A 216 3.57 1.16 -11.60
CA SER A 216 3.84 2.61 -11.62
C SER A 216 2.72 3.32 -10.86
N GLU A 217 3.04 4.36 -10.09
CA GLU A 217 2.09 5.20 -9.35
C GLU A 217 2.09 6.62 -9.89
N TRP A 218 0.90 7.19 -10.13
CA TRP A 218 0.75 8.60 -10.51
C TRP A 218 1.19 9.53 -9.39
N VAL A 219 2.18 10.39 -9.68
CA VAL A 219 2.62 11.44 -8.74
C VAL A 219 2.21 12.81 -9.30
N PRO A 220 1.10 13.38 -8.79
CA PRO A 220 0.65 14.70 -9.19
C PRO A 220 1.55 15.81 -8.65
N PRO A 221 1.58 17.00 -9.30
CA PRO A 221 2.47 18.12 -8.92
C PRO A 221 2.33 18.55 -7.46
N GLU A 222 1.17 18.37 -6.86
CA GLU A 222 0.89 18.70 -5.46
C GLU A 222 1.73 17.85 -4.49
N ARG A 223 1.99 16.60 -4.84
CA ARG A 223 2.84 15.69 -4.06
C ARG A 223 4.33 16.02 -4.17
N VAL A 224 4.74 16.77 -5.20
CA VAL A 224 6.14 17.17 -5.44
C VAL A 224 6.57 18.40 -4.62
N ARG A 225 5.69 18.97 -3.79
CA ARG A 225 6.00 20.11 -2.93
C ARG A 225 6.73 19.71 -1.66
N LEU A 226 7.71 20.50 -1.22
CA LEU A 226 8.48 20.22 -0.01
C LEU A 226 7.58 20.01 1.22
N GLY A 227 6.57 20.87 1.38
CA GLY A 227 5.61 20.75 2.49
C GLY A 227 4.87 19.40 2.50
N TRP A 228 4.48 18.90 1.30
CA TRP A 228 3.84 17.59 1.20
C TRP A 228 4.81 16.45 1.56
N ILE A 229 6.06 16.49 1.04
CA ILE A 229 7.08 15.48 1.33
C ILE A 229 7.35 15.41 2.84
N LEU A 230 7.55 16.56 3.48
CA LEU A 230 7.80 16.61 4.93
C LEU A 230 6.60 16.13 5.74
N SER A 231 5.38 16.49 5.33
CA SER A 231 4.13 16.01 5.93
C SER A 231 3.99 14.47 5.77
N ARG A 232 4.31 13.92 4.59
CA ARG A 232 4.32 12.47 4.35
C ARG A 232 5.32 11.76 5.25
N MET A 233 6.54 12.30 5.40
CA MET A 233 7.58 11.74 6.28
C MET A 233 7.15 11.78 7.74
N TRP A 234 6.53 12.87 8.19
CA TRP A 234 5.97 12.97 9.55
C TRP A 234 4.93 11.87 9.79
N ARG A 235 3.98 11.69 8.85
CA ARG A 235 2.95 10.65 8.94
C ARG A 235 3.53 9.25 9.01
N ILE A 236 4.50 8.94 8.17
CA ILE A 236 5.18 7.63 8.20
C ILE A 236 5.74 7.37 9.60
N GLY A 237 6.42 8.36 10.21
CA GLY A 237 6.93 8.24 11.57
C GLY A 237 5.83 8.03 12.61
N PHE A 238 4.73 8.76 12.48
CA PHE A 238 3.56 8.67 13.35
C PHE A 238 2.89 7.29 13.27
N THR A 239 2.54 6.83 12.08
CA THR A 239 1.84 5.56 11.85
C THR A 239 2.68 4.35 12.23
N GLU A 240 3.98 4.33 11.86
CA GLU A 240 4.91 3.29 12.30
C GLU A 240 4.97 3.16 13.84
N THR A 241 4.90 4.27 14.54
CA THR A 241 4.98 4.25 16.01
C THR A 241 3.65 3.83 16.63
N LEU A 242 2.53 4.24 16.07
CA LEU A 242 1.20 3.75 16.51
C LEU A 242 1.12 2.23 16.40
N THR A 243 1.50 1.68 15.24
CA THR A 243 1.52 0.23 15.02
C THR A 243 2.44 -0.47 16.01
N ARG A 244 3.68 0.03 16.19
CA ARG A 244 4.63 -0.55 17.15
C ARG A 244 4.13 -0.51 18.59
N ARG A 245 3.42 0.55 19.00
CA ARG A 245 2.80 0.62 20.32
C ARG A 245 1.71 -0.41 20.51
N LYS A 246 0.89 -0.64 19.48
CA LYS A 246 -0.14 -1.69 19.50
C LYS A 246 0.48 -3.08 19.73
N HIS A 247 1.59 -3.37 19.03
CA HIS A 247 2.28 -4.66 19.13
C HIS A 247 3.23 -4.79 20.34
N ARG A 248 3.49 -3.69 21.05
CA ARG A 248 4.30 -3.68 22.29
C ARG A 248 3.57 -2.89 23.36
N PRO A 249 2.45 -3.43 23.89
CA PRO A 249 1.65 -2.74 24.89
C PRO A 249 2.40 -2.63 26.22
N GLY A 250 1.95 -1.68 27.04
CA GLY A 250 2.46 -1.46 28.39
C GLY A 250 3.58 -0.40 28.48
N ILE A 251 3.94 -0.08 29.73
CA ILE A 251 4.87 1.00 30.04
C ILE A 251 6.28 0.68 29.52
N LEU A 252 6.75 -0.55 29.70
CA LEU A 252 8.09 -0.97 29.26
C LEU A 252 8.22 -0.89 27.73
N GLY A 253 7.20 -1.33 26.97
CA GLY A 253 7.15 -1.19 25.51
C GLY A 253 7.23 0.27 25.09
N THR A 254 6.45 1.14 25.74
CA THR A 254 6.44 2.58 25.46
C THR A 254 7.77 3.24 25.80
N LEU A 255 8.38 2.93 26.95
CA LEU A 255 9.69 3.45 27.34
C LEU A 255 10.81 3.01 26.38
N THR A 256 10.78 1.74 25.95
CA THR A 256 11.74 1.23 24.95
C THR A 256 11.60 1.96 23.62
N LEU A 257 10.38 2.16 23.14
CA LEU A 257 10.12 2.92 21.91
C LEU A 257 10.55 4.38 22.06
N PHE A 258 10.29 5.00 23.21
CA PHE A 258 10.71 6.38 23.51
C PHE A 258 12.23 6.51 23.50
N GLY A 259 12.95 5.67 24.25
CA GLY A 259 14.42 5.70 24.30
C GLY A 259 15.06 5.51 22.91
N ARG A 260 14.58 4.53 22.14
CA ARG A 260 15.04 4.31 20.76
C ARG A 260 14.74 5.51 19.86
N THR A 261 13.53 6.08 19.96
CA THR A 261 13.15 7.25 19.16
C THR A 261 14.02 8.45 19.52
N LEU A 262 14.30 8.68 20.80
CA LEU A 262 15.14 9.78 21.26
C LEU A 262 16.58 9.63 20.76
N ALA A 263 17.14 8.41 20.80
CA ALA A 263 18.48 8.14 20.29
C ALA A 263 18.56 8.41 18.77
N VAL A 264 17.58 7.92 18.00
CA VAL A 264 17.51 8.20 16.56
C VAL A 264 17.30 9.68 16.29
N PHE A 265 16.48 10.36 17.09
CA PHE A 265 16.25 11.80 16.95
C PHE A 265 17.54 12.60 17.18
N ALA A 266 18.29 12.29 18.24
CA ALA A 266 19.58 12.93 18.52
C ALA A 266 20.58 12.72 17.36
N MET A 267 20.69 11.47 16.87
CA MET A 267 21.54 11.15 15.72
C MET A 267 21.12 11.92 14.46
N ARG A 268 19.81 12.01 14.16
CA ARG A 268 19.30 12.76 13.00
C ARG A 268 19.46 14.27 13.17
N THR A 269 19.39 14.79 14.40
CA THR A 269 19.66 16.20 14.70
C THR A 269 21.13 16.53 14.45
N ALA A 270 22.06 15.70 14.91
CA ALA A 270 23.47 15.85 14.56
C ALA A 270 23.69 15.75 13.04
N GLY A 271 22.96 14.88 12.36
CA GLY A 271 22.99 14.73 10.90
C GLY A 271 22.52 15.98 10.13
N LEU A 272 21.82 16.93 10.76
CA LEU A 272 21.47 18.20 10.11
C LEU A 272 22.72 19.02 9.72
N LEU A 273 23.85 18.83 10.37
CA LEU A 273 25.11 19.47 9.97
C LEU A 273 25.51 19.08 8.54
N ALA A 274 25.11 17.92 8.06
CA ALA A 274 25.34 17.52 6.66
C ALA A 274 24.62 18.40 5.63
N LEU A 275 23.61 19.20 6.04
CA LEU A 275 22.97 20.18 5.16
C LEU A 275 23.93 21.27 4.67
N LEU A 276 25.04 21.46 5.37
CA LEU A 276 26.11 22.42 5.01
C LEU A 276 27.02 21.86 3.92
N LEU A 277 26.99 20.55 3.65
CA LEU A 277 27.86 19.92 2.66
C LEU A 277 27.27 20.08 1.25
N PRO A 278 28.13 20.34 0.23
CA PRO A 278 27.71 20.31 -1.15
C PRO A 278 27.28 18.89 -1.56
N GLY A 279 26.24 18.79 -2.39
CA GLY A 279 25.72 17.49 -2.87
C GLY A 279 24.89 16.71 -1.85
N ALA A 280 24.68 17.21 -0.65
CA ALA A 280 23.83 16.56 0.35
C ALA A 280 22.37 16.47 -0.13
N ARG A 281 21.75 15.32 0.13
CA ARG A 281 20.31 15.10 -0.13
C ARG A 281 19.47 15.81 0.94
N ARG A 282 19.37 17.12 0.82
CA ARG A 282 18.78 18.00 1.87
C ARG A 282 17.37 17.63 2.23
N VAL A 283 16.54 17.23 1.24
CA VAL A 283 15.14 16.85 1.47
C VAL A 283 15.07 15.55 2.27
N ASP A 284 15.91 14.57 1.97
CA ASP A 284 15.94 13.30 2.69
C ASP A 284 16.40 13.47 4.14
N ILE A 285 17.44 14.31 4.36
CA ILE A 285 17.94 14.62 5.70
C ILE A 285 16.83 15.29 6.53
N ALA A 286 16.21 16.33 6.00
CA ALA A 286 15.11 17.04 6.65
C ALA A 286 13.90 16.10 6.88
N GLY A 287 13.55 15.31 5.86
CA GLY A 287 12.45 14.34 5.94
C GLY A 287 12.66 13.29 7.03
N GLN A 288 13.85 12.71 7.14
CA GLN A 288 14.18 11.75 8.18
C GLN A 288 14.15 12.37 9.58
N TRP A 289 14.55 13.64 9.72
CA TRP A 289 14.43 14.36 10.98
C TRP A 289 12.97 14.63 11.36
N ILE A 290 12.15 15.09 10.41
CA ILE A 290 10.70 15.30 10.59
C ILE A 290 9.98 13.98 10.91
N LYS A 291 10.41 12.86 10.31
CA LYS A 291 9.89 11.53 10.64
C LYS A 291 10.06 11.21 12.14
N CYS A 292 11.17 11.62 12.77
CA CYS A 292 11.37 11.44 14.20
C CYS A 292 10.38 12.27 15.04
N TRP A 293 10.01 13.48 14.61
CA TRP A 293 8.95 14.24 15.25
C TRP A 293 7.60 13.54 15.20
N GLY A 294 7.24 12.95 14.05
CA GLY A 294 6.04 12.11 13.95
C GLY A 294 6.05 10.96 14.96
N ARG A 295 7.20 10.28 15.11
CA ARG A 295 7.38 9.22 16.10
C ARG A 295 7.19 9.71 17.55
N LEU A 296 7.80 10.84 17.91
CA LEU A 296 7.68 11.43 19.25
C LEU A 296 6.23 11.83 19.53
N TYR A 297 5.55 12.45 18.54
CA TYR A 297 4.17 12.84 18.70
C TYR A 297 3.24 11.63 18.93
N ALA A 298 3.43 10.53 18.22
CA ALA A 298 2.66 9.30 18.41
C ALA A 298 2.79 8.73 19.85
N LEU A 299 3.91 8.97 20.52
CA LEU A 299 4.14 8.53 21.89
C LEU A 299 3.35 9.34 22.93
N THR A 300 2.89 10.54 22.59
CA THR A 300 2.05 11.35 23.50
C THR A 300 0.64 10.79 23.69
N GLY A 301 0.22 9.82 22.88
CA GLY A 301 -1.14 9.27 22.91
C GLY A 301 -2.21 10.18 22.27
N ARG A 302 -1.83 11.35 21.75
CA ARG A 302 -2.76 12.24 21.04
C ARG A 302 -3.05 11.67 19.67
N GLY A 303 -4.32 11.64 19.27
CA GLY A 303 -4.75 11.19 17.95
C GLY A 303 -4.19 12.08 16.83
N SER A 304 -4.00 11.52 15.62
CA SER A 304 -3.75 12.34 14.45
C SER A 304 -5.04 13.09 14.07
N ARG A 305 -4.90 14.27 13.46
CA ARG A 305 -6.00 14.84 12.68
C ARG A 305 -6.34 13.84 11.57
N ALA A 306 -7.64 13.62 11.34
CA ALA A 306 -8.10 12.74 10.27
C ALA A 306 -7.44 13.16 8.95
N TYR A 307 -6.80 12.21 8.29
CA TYR A 307 -6.12 12.46 7.02
C TYR A 307 -6.98 12.06 5.82
N TYR A 308 -7.79 11.01 5.97
CA TYR A 308 -8.71 10.55 4.94
C TYR A 308 -10.06 11.26 5.10
N GLY A 309 -10.51 11.92 4.03
CA GLY A 309 -11.78 12.63 3.97
C GLY A 309 -11.70 14.14 4.24
N ALA A 310 -10.53 14.74 4.16
CA ALA A 310 -10.33 16.21 4.27
C ALA A 310 -9.90 16.85 2.93
N GLU A 311 -10.15 16.16 1.79
CA GLU A 311 -10.02 16.75 0.45
C GLU A 311 -11.37 16.89 -0.22
#